data_3d13023a94948f063104fa6c9bf3eca8
#
_entry.id   3d13023a94948f063104fa6c9bf3eca8
#
_cell.length_a   1.000
_cell.length_b   1.000
_cell.length_c   1.000
_cell.angle_alpha   90.00
_cell.angle_beta   90.00
_cell.angle_gamma   90.00
#
_symmetry.space_group_name_H-M   'P 1'
#
loop_
_entity.id
_entity.type
_entity.pdbx_description
1 polymer ?
#
loop_
_entity_poly.entity_id
_entity_poly.type
_entity_poly.pdbx_seq_one_letter_code
_entity_poly.pdbx_strand_id
1 'polypeptide(L)'
;LVFGILVTVHEFGHFITAKLTGMRVDEFAIGFGPKLYQQKDGDTLYSLRMIPLGGYNKIAGMDPDDPVTPDSFKSKSIPRRMLVILAGSLMNFLLPIILFSGIFFIQGMDRLVNEPVLGNVMLGMAADRAGLREGDKILAINGKPMQDWKDIVVTLRANGTKEVAIEAERKGV
;
A
#
# COMPACT_ATOMS: atom_id res chain seq x y z
N LEU A 1 14.05 6.06 1.62
CA LEU A 1 13.82 4.61 1.68
C LEU A 1 12.68 4.16 0.77
N VAL A 2 11.47 4.73 0.89
CA VAL A 2 10.28 4.35 0.08
C VAL A 2 10.56 4.44 -1.41
N PHE A 3 11.14 5.54 -1.86
CA PHE A 3 11.50 5.71 -3.28
C PHE A 3 12.46 4.62 -3.77
N GLY A 4 13.47 4.26 -2.97
CA GLY A 4 14.41 3.18 -3.31
C GLY A 4 13.71 1.83 -3.46
N ILE A 5 12.73 1.53 -2.60
CA ILE A 5 11.92 0.30 -2.70
C ILE A 5 11.10 0.31 -3.99
N LEU A 6 10.40 1.41 -4.29
CA LEU A 6 9.58 1.54 -5.50
C LEU A 6 10.41 1.33 -6.78
N VAL A 7 11.59 1.96 -6.86
CA VAL A 7 12.47 1.78 -8.02
C VAL A 7 13.03 0.37 -8.08
N THR A 8 13.42 -0.21 -6.95
CA THR A 8 13.92 -1.60 -6.93
C THR A 8 12.85 -2.60 -7.38
N VAL A 9 11.59 -2.43 -6.95
CA VAL A 9 10.46 -3.27 -7.37
C VAL A 9 10.17 -3.08 -8.86
N HIS A 10 10.25 -1.85 -9.35
CA HIS A 10 10.12 -1.53 -10.77
C HIS A 10 11.18 -2.27 -11.61
N GLU A 11 12.45 -2.13 -11.22
CA GLU A 11 13.56 -2.80 -11.90
C GLU A 11 13.45 -4.32 -11.82
N PHE A 12 12.98 -4.84 -10.69
CA PHE A 12 12.72 -6.27 -10.54
C PHE A 12 11.65 -6.77 -11.53
N GLY A 13 10.64 -5.95 -11.85
CA GLY A 13 9.64 -6.25 -12.88
C GLY A 13 10.28 -6.46 -14.25
N HIS A 14 11.15 -5.57 -14.68
CA HIS A 14 11.89 -5.71 -15.93
C HIS A 14 12.81 -6.95 -15.90
N PHE A 15 13.54 -7.14 -14.81
CA PHE A 15 14.44 -8.25 -14.60
C PHE A 15 13.77 -9.61 -14.76
N ILE A 16 12.72 -9.88 -13.96
CA ILE A 16 12.04 -11.17 -13.98
C ILE A 16 11.40 -11.46 -15.33
N THR A 17 10.82 -10.43 -15.96
CA THR A 17 10.15 -10.57 -17.24
C THR A 17 11.15 -10.79 -18.39
N ALA A 18 12.30 -10.12 -18.36
CA ALA A 18 13.38 -10.37 -19.30
C ALA A 18 13.86 -11.82 -19.23
N LYS A 19 14.12 -12.33 -18.03
CA LYS A 19 14.50 -13.75 -17.81
C LYS A 19 13.42 -14.71 -18.32
N LEU A 20 12.15 -14.49 -17.98
CA LEU A 20 11.03 -15.35 -18.40
C LEU A 20 10.81 -15.34 -19.92
N THR A 21 11.14 -14.25 -20.59
CA THR A 21 11.02 -14.13 -22.06
C THR A 21 12.27 -14.57 -22.81
N GLY A 22 13.29 -15.09 -22.09
CA GLY A 22 14.53 -15.60 -22.65
C GLY A 22 15.47 -14.49 -23.13
N MET A 23 15.42 -13.32 -22.50
CA MET A 23 16.41 -12.25 -22.70
C MET A 23 17.49 -12.37 -21.66
N ARG A 24 18.75 -12.15 -22.07
CA ARG A 24 19.88 -12.12 -21.15
C ARG A 24 19.89 -10.81 -20.38
N VAL A 25 20.09 -10.91 -19.07
CA VAL A 25 20.32 -9.78 -18.19
C VAL A 25 21.77 -9.82 -17.74
N ASP A 26 22.55 -8.85 -18.18
CA ASP A 26 23.98 -8.77 -17.89
C ASP A 26 24.23 -8.31 -16.45
N GLU A 27 23.47 -7.34 -15.94
CA GLU A 27 23.56 -6.88 -14.56
C GLU A 27 22.18 -6.51 -13.99
N PHE A 28 21.93 -6.93 -12.76
CA PHE A 28 20.84 -6.44 -11.91
C PHE A 28 21.45 -5.78 -10.68
N ALA A 29 21.22 -4.48 -10.52
CA ALA A 29 21.81 -3.68 -9.44
C ALA A 29 20.75 -3.06 -8.54
N ILE A 30 20.96 -3.18 -7.24
CA ILE A 30 20.21 -2.44 -6.22
C ILE A 30 21.10 -1.31 -5.72
N GLY A 31 20.60 -0.06 -5.88
CA GLY A 31 21.34 1.15 -5.55
C GLY A 31 22.24 1.68 -6.67
N PHE A 32 22.94 2.76 -6.35
CA PHE A 32 23.90 3.44 -7.23
C PHE A 32 25.25 3.63 -6.55
N GLY A 33 26.24 4.06 -7.31
CA GLY A 33 27.57 4.35 -6.80
C GLY A 33 28.47 3.11 -6.67
N PRO A 34 29.48 3.14 -5.77
CA PRO A 34 30.41 2.05 -5.58
C PRO A 34 29.75 0.75 -5.19
N LYS A 35 30.24 -0.38 -5.70
CA LYS A 35 29.73 -1.72 -5.37
C LYS A 35 30.17 -2.10 -3.97
N LEU A 36 29.21 -2.42 -3.10
CA LEU A 36 29.46 -2.98 -1.77
C LEU A 36 29.59 -4.50 -1.83
N TYR A 37 28.75 -5.13 -2.65
CA TYR A 37 28.74 -6.58 -2.85
C TYR A 37 28.38 -6.89 -4.29
N GLN A 38 28.99 -7.96 -4.83
CA GLN A 38 28.63 -8.47 -6.15
C GLN A 38 28.77 -9.99 -6.17
N GLN A 39 27.86 -10.62 -6.88
CA GLN A 39 27.87 -12.06 -7.11
C GLN A 39 27.40 -12.33 -8.55
N LYS A 40 28.14 -13.18 -9.28
CA LYS A 40 27.72 -13.63 -10.60
C LYS A 40 27.01 -14.97 -10.45
N ASP A 41 25.82 -15.07 -11.03
CA ASP A 41 25.07 -16.31 -11.14
C ASP A 41 24.60 -16.47 -12.59
N GLY A 42 25.08 -17.52 -13.24
CA GLY A 42 24.92 -17.71 -14.68
C GLY A 42 25.46 -16.52 -15.46
N ASP A 43 24.64 -15.93 -16.32
CA ASP A 43 24.98 -14.78 -17.16
C ASP A 43 24.77 -13.44 -16.46
N THR A 44 24.13 -13.42 -15.29
CA THR A 44 23.76 -12.20 -14.59
C THR A 44 24.71 -11.87 -13.45
N LEU A 45 25.17 -10.63 -13.41
CA LEU A 45 25.89 -10.05 -12.29
C LEU A 45 24.88 -9.36 -11.36
N TYR A 46 24.72 -9.86 -10.14
CA TYR A 46 23.94 -9.20 -9.09
C TYR A 46 24.85 -8.27 -8.31
N SER A 47 24.44 -7.02 -8.12
CA SER A 47 25.23 -6.05 -7.36
C SER A 47 24.39 -5.27 -6.36
N LEU A 48 24.94 -5.09 -5.15
CA LEU A 48 24.42 -4.17 -4.14
C LEU A 48 25.37 -2.98 -4.08
N ARG A 49 24.82 -1.75 -4.15
CA ARG A 49 25.59 -0.52 -4.23
C ARG A 49 25.30 0.39 -3.01
N MET A 50 26.21 1.32 -2.77
CA MET A 50 26.26 2.12 -1.53
C MET A 50 25.05 3.04 -1.35
N ILE A 51 24.49 3.57 -2.41
CA ILE A 51 23.38 4.54 -2.35
C ILE A 51 22.06 3.83 -2.65
N PRO A 52 21.21 3.53 -1.64
CA PRO A 52 20.00 2.71 -1.83
C PRO A 52 18.80 3.54 -2.35
N LEU A 53 19.03 4.39 -3.34
CA LEU A 53 18.00 5.28 -3.91
C LEU A 53 17.46 4.78 -5.25
N GLY A 54 17.57 3.49 -5.52
CA GLY A 54 17.07 2.92 -6.78
C GLY A 54 17.83 1.67 -7.18
N GLY A 55 17.92 1.42 -8.48
CA GLY A 55 18.60 0.29 -9.06
C GLY A 55 18.63 0.42 -10.58
N TYR A 56 19.14 -0.59 -11.26
CA TYR A 56 19.04 -0.70 -12.70
C TYR A 56 19.17 -2.14 -13.19
N ASN A 57 18.65 -2.36 -14.39
CA ASN A 57 18.84 -3.58 -15.16
C ASN A 57 19.64 -3.28 -16.41
N LYS A 58 20.66 -4.10 -16.67
CA LYS A 58 21.31 -4.11 -17.97
C LYS A 58 20.85 -5.34 -18.76
N ILE A 59 19.86 -5.15 -19.64
CA ILE A 59 19.32 -6.17 -20.50
C ILE A 59 20.09 -6.12 -21.82
N ALA A 60 20.67 -7.25 -22.25
CA ALA A 60 21.45 -7.33 -23.47
C ALA A 60 20.66 -6.86 -24.70
N GLY A 61 21.24 -6.01 -25.50
CA GLY A 61 20.63 -5.47 -26.73
C GLY A 61 19.55 -4.42 -26.50
N MET A 62 19.45 -3.85 -25.31
CA MET A 62 18.52 -2.76 -25.03
C MET A 62 19.10 -1.40 -25.40
N ASP A 63 20.41 -1.23 -25.22
CA ASP A 63 21.11 -0.04 -25.67
C ASP A 63 21.25 0.00 -27.21
N PRO A 64 21.23 1.21 -27.82
CA PRO A 64 21.33 1.37 -29.28
C PRO A 64 22.54 0.68 -29.90
N ASP A 65 23.69 0.76 -29.22
CA ASP A 65 24.98 0.25 -29.71
C ASP A 65 25.26 -1.22 -29.35
N ASP A 66 24.38 -1.85 -28.59
CA ASP A 66 24.52 -3.24 -28.21
C ASP A 66 24.40 -4.19 -29.40
N PRO A 67 25.24 -5.25 -29.47
CA PRO A 67 25.15 -6.24 -30.53
C PRO A 67 23.84 -7.01 -30.46
N VAL A 68 23.30 -7.37 -31.63
CA VAL A 68 22.10 -8.23 -31.72
C VAL A 68 22.54 -9.69 -31.62
N THR A 69 22.23 -10.30 -30.49
CA THR A 69 22.45 -11.73 -30.21
C THR A 69 21.08 -12.45 -30.07
N PRO A 70 20.99 -13.77 -30.20
CA PRO A 70 19.74 -14.51 -30.11
C PRO A 70 19.00 -14.33 -28.79
N ASP A 71 19.70 -13.98 -27.74
CA ASP A 71 19.21 -13.72 -26.36
C ASP A 71 19.07 -12.23 -26.03
N SER A 72 19.28 -11.33 -27.02
CA SER A 72 19.16 -9.89 -26.84
C SER A 72 17.72 -9.40 -26.98
N PHE A 73 17.41 -8.27 -26.38
CA PHE A 73 16.10 -7.58 -26.45
C PHE A 73 15.66 -7.35 -27.89
N LYS A 74 16.58 -6.86 -28.76
CA LYS A 74 16.29 -6.56 -30.19
C LYS A 74 15.90 -7.80 -30.99
N SER A 75 16.37 -9.00 -30.60
CA SER A 75 16.10 -10.25 -31.30
C SER A 75 14.71 -10.84 -30.97
N LYS A 76 14.07 -10.38 -29.91
CA LYS A 76 12.78 -10.94 -29.48
C LYS A 76 11.60 -10.29 -30.20
N SER A 77 10.51 -11.05 -30.26
CA SER A 77 9.24 -10.58 -30.83
C SER A 77 8.70 -9.35 -30.13
N ILE A 78 7.95 -8.51 -30.85
CA ILE A 78 7.36 -7.28 -30.31
C ILE A 78 6.56 -7.53 -29.03
N PRO A 79 5.67 -8.54 -28.91
CA PRO A 79 4.93 -8.78 -27.65
C PRO A 79 5.85 -9.04 -26.45
N ARG A 80 6.94 -9.80 -26.64
CA ARG A 80 7.91 -10.06 -25.55
C ARG A 80 8.62 -8.80 -25.11
N ARG A 81 9.02 -7.95 -26.05
CA ARG A 81 9.62 -6.64 -25.74
C ARG A 81 8.66 -5.71 -25.00
N MET A 82 7.40 -5.64 -25.47
CA MET A 82 6.36 -4.87 -24.80
C MET A 82 6.12 -5.34 -23.38
N LEU A 83 6.08 -6.65 -23.16
CA LEU A 83 5.90 -7.23 -21.83
C LEU A 83 7.02 -6.80 -20.87
N VAL A 84 8.27 -6.83 -21.32
CA VAL A 84 9.42 -6.38 -20.52
C VAL A 84 9.31 -4.88 -20.22
N ILE A 85 9.00 -4.04 -21.21
CA ILE A 85 8.87 -2.58 -21.01
C ILE A 85 7.76 -2.23 -20.01
N LEU A 86 6.62 -2.92 -20.06
CA LEU A 86 5.49 -2.64 -19.18
C LEU A 86 5.64 -3.22 -17.77
N ALA A 87 6.49 -4.26 -17.64
CA ALA A 87 6.60 -5.04 -16.40
C ALA A 87 7.03 -4.20 -15.19
N GLY A 88 7.91 -3.21 -15.36
CA GLY A 88 8.33 -2.33 -14.27
C GLY A 88 7.15 -1.56 -13.67
N SER A 89 6.38 -0.89 -14.51
CA SER A 89 5.19 -0.15 -14.08
C SER A 89 4.12 -1.08 -13.48
N LEU A 90 3.93 -2.26 -14.07
CA LEU A 90 2.99 -3.24 -13.57
C LEU A 90 3.35 -3.72 -12.15
N MET A 91 4.63 -3.95 -11.87
CA MET A 91 5.09 -4.34 -10.54
C MET A 91 4.83 -3.24 -9.51
N ASN A 92 5.02 -1.97 -9.86
CA ASN A 92 4.68 -0.85 -8.99
C ASN A 92 3.16 -0.73 -8.75
N PHE A 93 2.34 -1.22 -9.67
CA PHE A 93 0.89 -1.29 -9.49
C PHE A 93 0.48 -2.47 -8.58
N LEU A 94 1.17 -3.59 -8.68
CA LEU A 94 0.91 -4.78 -7.86
C LEU A 94 1.38 -4.59 -6.41
N LEU A 95 2.46 -3.85 -6.19
CA LEU A 95 3.02 -3.64 -4.86
C LEU A 95 2.00 -3.10 -3.83
N PRO A 96 1.28 -1.99 -4.08
CA PRO A 96 0.28 -1.50 -3.12
C PRO A 96 -0.88 -2.48 -2.93
N ILE A 97 -1.29 -3.21 -3.96
CA ILE A 97 -2.34 -4.23 -3.83
C ILE A 97 -1.91 -5.30 -2.84
N ILE A 98 -0.68 -5.82 -2.97
CA ILE A 98 -0.14 -6.84 -2.06
C ILE A 98 -0.01 -6.27 -0.64
N LEU A 99 0.53 -5.05 -0.50
CA LEU A 99 0.72 -4.41 0.81
C LEU A 99 -0.61 -4.16 1.53
N PHE A 100 -1.58 -3.55 0.86
CA PHE A 100 -2.89 -3.27 1.47
C PHE A 100 -3.67 -4.55 1.76
N SER A 101 -3.59 -5.55 0.86
CA SER A 101 -4.20 -6.85 1.12
C SER A 101 -3.60 -7.51 2.37
N GLY A 102 -2.28 -7.43 2.53
CA GLY A 102 -1.59 -7.92 3.73
C GLY A 102 -2.00 -7.18 5.01
N ILE A 103 -2.07 -5.85 4.94
CA ILE A 103 -2.51 -5.01 6.07
C ILE A 103 -3.95 -5.37 6.47
N PHE A 104 -4.88 -5.42 5.51
CA PHE A 104 -6.28 -5.76 5.80
C PHE A 104 -6.45 -7.21 6.28
N PHE A 105 -5.60 -8.12 5.82
CA PHE A 105 -5.61 -9.50 6.30
C PHE A 105 -5.17 -9.61 7.77
N ILE A 106 -4.18 -8.81 8.18
CA ILE A 106 -3.62 -8.84 9.54
C ILE A 106 -4.46 -8.01 10.51
N GLN A 107 -4.85 -6.79 10.12
CA GLN A 107 -5.55 -5.84 10.99
C GLN A 107 -7.07 -5.94 10.90
N GLY A 108 -7.60 -6.60 9.85
CA GLY A 108 -9.01 -6.54 9.52
C GLY A 108 -9.39 -5.20 8.88
N MET A 109 -10.63 -5.09 8.50
CA MET A 109 -11.23 -3.82 8.09
C MET A 109 -12.16 -3.35 9.20
N ASP A 110 -11.99 -2.10 9.64
CA ASP A 110 -12.97 -1.46 10.49
C ASP A 110 -14.30 -1.41 9.72
N ARG A 111 -15.27 -2.20 10.19
CA ARG A 111 -16.64 -2.05 9.68
C ARG A 111 -17.16 -0.75 10.23
N LEU A 112 -17.63 0.13 9.35
CA LEU A 112 -18.50 1.21 9.76
C LEU A 112 -19.80 0.57 10.29
N VAL A 113 -19.80 0.29 11.58
CA VAL A 113 -21.01 -0.18 12.25
C VAL A 113 -21.95 1.01 12.31
N ASN A 114 -23.09 0.92 11.64
CA ASN A 114 -24.09 1.99 11.65
C ASN A 114 -24.91 1.96 12.94
N GLU A 115 -24.54 1.09 13.90
CA GLU A 115 -25.18 1.04 15.20
C GLU A 115 -24.83 2.28 16.03
N PRO A 116 -25.77 2.76 16.87
CA PRO A 116 -25.57 3.94 17.68
C PRO A 116 -24.66 3.67 18.90
N VAL A 117 -23.48 3.08 18.66
CA VAL A 117 -22.49 2.71 19.67
C VAL A 117 -21.30 3.65 19.61
N LEU A 118 -20.89 4.15 20.77
CA LEU A 118 -19.71 5.03 20.88
C LEU A 118 -18.42 4.26 20.64
N GLY A 119 -17.62 4.75 19.70
CA GLY A 119 -16.24 4.36 19.54
C GLY A 119 -15.34 5.05 20.56
N ASN A 120 -14.16 5.47 20.13
CA ASN A 120 -13.20 6.15 20.99
C ASN A 120 -13.76 7.47 21.55
N VAL A 121 -13.80 7.60 22.88
CA VAL A 121 -14.19 8.81 23.60
C VAL A 121 -12.93 9.58 24.00
N MET A 122 -12.77 10.78 23.46
CA MET A 122 -11.59 11.63 23.75
C MET A 122 -11.68 12.19 25.17
N LEU A 123 -10.63 12.01 25.94
CA LEU A 123 -10.50 12.55 27.30
C LEU A 123 -10.65 14.08 27.33
N GLY A 124 -11.41 14.58 28.30
CA GLY A 124 -11.65 16.01 28.50
C GLY A 124 -12.66 16.64 27.54
N MET A 125 -13.20 15.92 26.56
CA MET A 125 -14.27 16.37 25.68
C MET A 125 -15.66 16.19 26.30
N ALA A 126 -16.69 16.74 25.67
CA ALA A 126 -18.08 16.78 26.21
C ALA A 126 -18.61 15.38 26.55
N ALA A 127 -18.34 14.38 25.72
CA ALA A 127 -18.78 13.01 25.97
C ALA A 127 -18.12 12.41 27.22
N ASP A 128 -16.79 12.60 27.40
CA ASP A 128 -16.06 12.16 28.58
C ASP A 128 -16.55 12.86 29.86
N ARG A 129 -16.76 14.18 29.79
CA ARG A 129 -17.31 14.95 30.92
C ARG A 129 -18.75 14.53 31.31
N ALA A 130 -19.52 14.06 30.35
CA ALA A 130 -20.84 13.49 30.58
C ALA A 130 -20.80 12.04 31.10
N GLY A 131 -19.61 11.46 31.26
CA GLY A 131 -19.43 10.09 31.77
C GLY A 131 -19.64 8.99 30.73
N LEU A 132 -19.75 9.36 29.45
CA LEU A 132 -19.85 8.40 28.35
C LEU A 132 -18.50 7.70 28.11
N ARG A 133 -18.55 6.46 27.74
CA ARG A 133 -17.35 5.62 27.48
C ARG A 133 -17.46 4.90 26.14
N GLU A 134 -16.32 4.43 25.67
CA GLU A 134 -16.28 3.54 24.52
C GLU A 134 -17.12 2.29 24.76
N GLY A 135 -17.93 1.92 23.76
CA GLY A 135 -18.86 0.80 23.82
C GLY A 135 -20.25 1.14 24.38
N ASP A 136 -20.50 2.36 24.84
CA ASP A 136 -21.85 2.77 25.22
C ASP A 136 -22.76 2.87 23.99
N LYS A 137 -23.95 2.25 24.06
CA LYS A 137 -24.98 2.33 23.03
C LYS A 137 -25.91 3.46 23.33
N ILE A 138 -26.00 4.44 22.44
CA ILE A 138 -26.91 5.57 22.60
C ILE A 138 -28.32 5.14 22.22
N LEU A 139 -29.22 5.17 23.19
CA LEU A 139 -30.65 4.81 23.03
C LEU A 139 -31.49 5.99 22.59
N ALA A 140 -31.31 7.15 23.22
CA ALA A 140 -32.07 8.34 22.91
C ALA A 140 -31.27 9.62 23.17
N ILE A 141 -31.66 10.72 22.47
CA ILE A 141 -31.14 12.08 22.69
C ILE A 141 -32.36 13.00 22.83
N ASN A 142 -32.47 13.69 23.96
CA ASN A 142 -33.64 14.52 24.32
C ASN A 142 -34.99 13.76 24.18
N GLY A 143 -35.00 12.48 24.56
CA GLY A 143 -36.16 11.59 24.44
C GLY A 143 -36.48 11.09 23.03
N LYS A 144 -35.69 11.48 22.00
CA LYS A 144 -35.82 10.97 20.65
C LYS A 144 -34.98 9.72 20.51
N PRO A 145 -35.54 8.54 20.14
CA PRO A 145 -34.78 7.31 19.98
C PRO A 145 -33.81 7.41 18.79
N MET A 146 -32.60 6.84 18.96
CA MET A 146 -31.55 6.78 17.96
C MET A 146 -31.51 5.37 17.39
N GLN A 147 -31.67 5.23 16.08
CA GLN A 147 -31.60 3.92 15.40
C GLN A 147 -30.23 3.64 14.83
N ASP A 148 -29.56 4.70 14.39
CA ASP A 148 -28.25 4.58 13.77
C ASP A 148 -27.33 5.77 14.14
N TRP A 149 -26.05 5.65 13.76
CA TRP A 149 -25.06 6.71 13.99
C TRP A 149 -25.40 8.03 13.28
N LYS A 150 -26.06 7.96 12.13
CA LYS A 150 -26.47 9.13 11.36
C LYS A 150 -27.51 9.94 12.12
N ASP A 151 -28.46 9.28 12.80
CA ASP A 151 -29.46 9.94 13.63
C ASP A 151 -28.82 10.75 14.77
N ILE A 152 -27.79 10.16 15.41
CA ILE A 152 -27.02 10.86 16.46
C ILE A 152 -26.36 12.11 15.89
N VAL A 153 -25.64 11.99 14.76
CA VAL A 153 -24.93 13.10 14.13
C VAL A 153 -25.90 14.22 13.73
N VAL A 154 -27.03 13.88 13.11
CA VAL A 154 -28.02 14.85 12.66
C VAL A 154 -28.66 15.55 13.88
N THR A 155 -29.02 14.79 14.92
CA THR A 155 -29.63 15.33 16.12
C THR A 155 -28.69 16.24 16.90
N LEU A 156 -27.43 15.85 17.08
CA LEU A 156 -26.44 16.69 17.75
C LEU A 156 -26.16 17.98 16.97
N ARG A 157 -26.00 17.90 15.63
CA ARG A 157 -25.80 19.09 14.78
C ARG A 157 -26.99 20.06 14.86
N ALA A 158 -28.21 19.56 14.89
CA ALA A 158 -29.40 20.39 15.00
C ALA A 158 -29.49 21.12 16.35
N ASN A 159 -28.94 20.54 17.42
CA ASN A 159 -28.90 21.17 18.74
C ASN A 159 -27.73 22.15 18.93
N GLY A 160 -26.74 22.13 18.04
CA GLY A 160 -25.58 23.03 18.07
C GLY A 160 -24.74 22.88 19.35
N THR A 161 -24.62 23.98 20.12
CA THR A 161 -23.86 24.02 21.40
C THR A 161 -24.73 23.87 22.63
N LYS A 162 -26.03 23.58 22.46
CA LYS A 162 -26.96 23.42 23.60
C LYS A 162 -26.68 22.09 24.31
N GLU A 163 -26.94 22.08 25.61
CA GLU A 163 -26.92 20.84 26.38
C GLU A 163 -28.03 19.90 25.90
N VAL A 164 -27.68 18.60 25.79
CA VAL A 164 -28.62 17.54 25.42
C VAL A 164 -28.62 16.45 26.47
N ALA A 165 -29.78 15.89 26.76
CA ALA A 165 -29.90 14.71 27.60
C ALA A 165 -29.65 13.46 26.72
N ILE A 166 -28.72 12.61 27.12
CA ILE A 166 -28.36 11.38 26.41
C ILE A 166 -28.70 10.18 27.29
N GLU A 167 -29.50 9.28 26.75
CA GLU A 167 -29.78 7.97 27.35
C GLU A 167 -28.85 6.95 26.66
N ALA A 168 -28.03 6.28 27.47
CA ALA A 168 -27.05 5.31 26.95
C ALA A 168 -27.12 4.02 27.77
N GLU A 169 -26.95 2.89 27.08
CA GLU A 169 -26.84 1.56 27.69
C GLU A 169 -25.37 1.15 27.71
N ARG A 170 -24.91 0.67 28.87
CA ARG A 170 -23.56 0.17 29.08
C ARG A 170 -23.60 -1.30 29.46
N LYS A 171 -23.06 -2.21 28.63
CA LYS A 171 -22.98 -3.66 28.90
C LYS A 171 -24.31 -4.29 29.29
N GLY A 172 -25.44 -3.83 28.72
CA GLY A 172 -26.78 -4.38 28.97
C GLY A 172 -27.45 -3.91 30.28
N VAL A 173 -26.92 -2.84 30.88
CA VAL A 173 -27.49 -2.18 32.07
C VAL A 173 -27.94 -0.77 31.73
#